data_c1cb7983fbb45256fa6d7678a0bed4ad
#
_entry.id   c1cb7983fbb45256fa6d7678a0bed4ad
#
_cell.length_a   1.000
_cell.length_b   1.000
_cell.length_c   1.000
_cell.angle_alpha   90.00
_cell.angle_beta   90.00
_cell.angle_gamma   90.00
#
_symmetry.space_group_name_H-M   'P 1'
#
loop_
_entity.id
_entity.type
_entity.pdbx_description
1 polymer ?
#
loop_
_entity_poly.entity_id
_entity_poly.type
_entity_poly.pdbx_seq_one_letter_code
_entity_poly.pdbx_strand_id
1 'polypeptide(L)'
;VGYYPTEGTHDEYTGRRGNGFLPELCEAWEQEARHCPPATRLVITRFGIVLSPDGGAMRQMLLPLKMKLAAVIAPGTQPFPWISIHDLCRAMQFIIGNKSIEGVVNLVSPGRLTQHAFTRAVAKACHAWGTVTIPRFCFRTLYGEGAAFLTTGQDVKPTRLTESGFRFTDATIEQFLRQTDHTTIGQLDLSRYMGRWYEIARFDHLFERGLSNVTATYTLLPDGKVRVENAGYQTGKNDNDHFKRAVGRAKMPDTTQPGKLKVAFFLWFYADY
;
A
#
# COMPACT_ATOMS: atom_id res chain seq x y z
N VAL A 1 -12.15 -4.43 0.62
CA VAL A 1 -12.65 -5.16 -0.55
C VAL A 1 -12.60 -6.64 -0.25
N GLY A 2 -13.59 -7.39 -0.69
CA GLY A 2 -13.75 -8.78 -0.31
C GLY A 2 -15.08 -9.06 0.41
N TYR A 3 -15.71 -8.04 0.98
CA TYR A 3 -16.96 -8.17 1.72
C TYR A 3 -18.19 -8.18 0.82
N TYR A 4 -18.25 -7.30 -0.19
CA TYR A 4 -19.43 -7.06 -1.01
C TYR A 4 -19.59 -8.11 -2.13
N PRO A 5 -20.83 -8.27 -2.68
CA PRO A 5 -21.01 -9.04 -3.90
C PRO A 5 -20.25 -8.45 -5.09
N THR A 6 -19.99 -9.26 -6.10
CA THR A 6 -19.35 -8.82 -7.35
C THR A 6 -20.28 -8.07 -8.28
N GLU A 7 -21.59 -8.24 -8.10
CA GLU A 7 -22.64 -7.61 -8.90
C GLU A 7 -23.20 -6.39 -8.19
N GLY A 8 -23.50 -5.36 -8.98
CA GLY A 8 -24.07 -4.09 -8.49
C GLY A 8 -23.02 -3.14 -7.93
N THR A 9 -23.48 -1.97 -7.48
CA THR A 9 -22.69 -0.94 -6.82
C THR A 9 -23.03 -0.93 -5.33
N HIS A 10 -22.03 -0.89 -4.47
CA HIS A 10 -22.18 -1.01 -3.03
C HIS A 10 -21.57 0.17 -2.29
N ASP A 11 -22.15 0.48 -1.14
CA ASP A 11 -21.60 1.42 -0.17
C ASP A 11 -21.79 0.87 1.26
N GLU A 12 -21.48 1.68 2.25
CA GLU A 12 -21.58 1.29 3.66
C GLU A 12 -23.02 1.06 4.12
N TYR A 13 -24.00 1.63 3.43
CA TYR A 13 -25.41 1.59 3.79
C TYR A 13 -26.17 0.44 3.11
N THR A 14 -25.75 0.06 1.90
CA THR A 14 -26.37 -1.05 1.17
C THR A 14 -26.02 -2.43 1.68
N GLY A 15 -25.06 -2.53 2.55
CA GLY A 15 -24.79 -3.55 3.58
C GLY A 15 -24.81 -5.02 3.23
N ARG A 16 -25.04 -5.42 1.98
CA ARG A 16 -25.10 -6.84 1.64
C ARG A 16 -23.70 -7.46 1.58
N ARG A 17 -23.55 -8.57 2.31
CA ARG A 17 -22.38 -9.43 2.21
C ARG A 17 -22.45 -10.24 0.90
N GLY A 18 -21.31 -10.41 0.24
CA GLY A 18 -21.15 -11.38 -0.85
C GLY A 18 -21.18 -12.82 -0.34
N ASN A 19 -21.08 -13.75 -1.27
CA ASN A 19 -21.01 -15.20 -1.00
C ASN A 19 -19.57 -15.70 -1.19
N GLY A 20 -19.20 -16.71 -0.40
CA GLY A 20 -17.91 -17.39 -0.50
C GLY A 20 -16.93 -17.02 0.60
N PHE A 21 -15.73 -17.57 0.52
CA PHE A 21 -14.73 -17.56 1.59
C PHE A 21 -14.35 -16.14 2.05
N LEU A 22 -14.03 -15.22 1.14
CA LEU A 22 -13.57 -13.88 1.52
C LEU A 22 -14.65 -13.04 2.22
N PRO A 23 -15.90 -12.97 1.70
CA PRO A 23 -16.97 -12.28 2.40
C PRO A 23 -17.27 -12.87 3.80
N GLU A 24 -17.21 -14.20 3.93
CA GLU A 24 -17.40 -14.89 5.20
C GLU A 24 -16.29 -14.57 6.21
N LEU A 25 -15.05 -14.59 5.75
CA LEU A 25 -13.89 -14.20 6.56
C LEU A 25 -13.97 -12.74 7.01
N CYS A 26 -14.31 -11.83 6.11
CA CYS A 26 -14.47 -10.41 6.44
C CYS A 26 -15.59 -10.22 7.49
N GLU A 27 -16.71 -10.92 7.31
CA GLU A 27 -17.81 -10.85 8.28
C GLU A 27 -17.41 -11.38 9.66
N ALA A 28 -16.69 -12.51 9.72
CA ALA A 28 -16.20 -13.07 10.98
C ALA A 28 -15.26 -12.08 11.70
N TRP A 29 -14.35 -11.43 10.98
CA TRP A 29 -13.48 -10.39 11.54
C TRP A 29 -14.27 -9.19 12.06
N GLU A 30 -15.28 -8.73 11.30
CA GLU A 30 -16.12 -7.62 11.72
C GLU A 30 -16.97 -7.96 12.93
N GLN A 31 -17.48 -9.19 13.02
CA GLN A 31 -18.23 -9.67 14.17
C GLN A 31 -17.35 -9.71 15.42
N GLU A 32 -16.12 -10.24 15.30
CA GLU A 32 -15.18 -10.27 16.42
C GLU A 32 -14.83 -8.86 16.91
N ALA A 33 -14.61 -7.92 15.99
CA ALA A 33 -14.36 -6.53 16.35
C ALA A 33 -15.53 -5.88 17.11
N ARG A 34 -16.78 -6.32 16.89
CA ARG A 34 -17.97 -5.81 17.59
C ARG A 34 -18.06 -6.26 19.05
N HIS A 35 -17.25 -7.23 19.46
CA HIS A 35 -17.14 -7.63 20.88
C HIS A 35 -16.31 -6.65 21.72
N CYS A 36 -15.84 -5.53 21.16
CA CYS A 36 -15.17 -4.49 21.92
C CYS A 36 -16.09 -3.92 23.03
N PRO A 37 -15.51 -3.39 24.13
CA PRO A 37 -16.32 -2.81 25.22
C PRO A 37 -17.27 -1.72 24.71
N PRO A 38 -18.49 -1.61 25.26
CA PRO A 38 -19.52 -0.66 24.81
C PRO A 38 -19.08 0.82 24.80
N ALA A 39 -18.11 1.18 25.64
CA ALA A 39 -17.55 2.54 25.69
C ALA A 39 -16.54 2.80 24.58
N THR A 40 -16.19 1.79 23.78
CA THR A 40 -15.19 1.93 22.69
C THR A 40 -15.88 2.35 21.41
N ARG A 41 -15.44 3.46 20.82
CA ARG A 41 -15.86 3.85 19.47
C ARG A 41 -15.23 2.88 18.47
N LEU A 42 -16.04 2.05 17.86
CA LEU A 42 -15.61 1.09 16.84
C LEU A 42 -15.75 1.69 15.44
N VAL A 43 -14.67 1.65 14.68
CA VAL A 43 -14.68 1.94 13.24
C VAL A 43 -14.08 0.76 12.49
N ILE A 44 -14.86 0.18 11.59
CA ILE A 44 -14.46 -0.93 10.73
C ILE A 44 -14.13 -0.36 9.35
N THR A 45 -12.89 -0.44 8.94
CA THR A 45 -12.42 0.11 7.67
C THR A 45 -12.29 -0.99 6.61
N ARG A 46 -13.00 -0.83 5.48
CA ARG A 46 -12.93 -1.74 4.33
C ARG A 46 -12.09 -1.12 3.24
N PHE A 47 -10.89 -1.67 3.04
CA PHE A 47 -9.92 -1.12 2.09
C PHE A 47 -10.19 -1.52 0.65
N GLY A 48 -10.02 -0.59 -0.29
CA GLY A 48 -9.75 -0.89 -1.69
C GLY A 48 -8.34 -1.42 -1.91
N ILE A 49 -7.98 -1.62 -3.15
CA ILE A 49 -6.60 -1.94 -3.54
C ILE A 49 -5.74 -0.71 -3.27
N VAL A 50 -4.82 -0.82 -2.34
CA VAL A 50 -3.92 0.29 -1.99
C VAL A 50 -2.84 0.41 -3.04
N LEU A 51 -2.81 1.58 -3.69
CA LEU A 51 -1.80 1.91 -4.68
C LEU A 51 -0.71 2.78 -4.05
N SER A 52 0.53 2.32 -4.18
CA SER A 52 1.73 3.06 -3.76
C SER A 52 2.77 3.01 -4.87
N PRO A 53 3.44 4.14 -5.20
CA PRO A 53 4.52 4.17 -6.17
C PRO A 53 5.67 3.22 -5.78
N ASP A 54 5.93 3.11 -4.48
CA ASP A 54 7.13 2.46 -3.94
C ASP A 54 6.94 0.97 -3.62
N GLY A 55 5.73 0.42 -3.80
CA GLY A 55 5.52 -0.98 -3.42
C GLY A 55 4.13 -1.54 -3.60
N GLY A 56 3.87 -2.63 -2.86
CA GLY A 56 2.57 -3.29 -2.81
C GLY A 56 2.08 -3.85 -4.14
N ALA A 57 0.76 -3.84 -4.33
CA ALA A 57 0.09 -4.37 -5.52
C ALA A 57 0.58 -3.69 -6.81
N MET A 58 0.85 -2.38 -6.76
CA MET A 58 1.29 -1.62 -7.94
C MET A 58 2.62 -2.13 -8.47
N ARG A 59 3.59 -2.44 -7.61
CA ARG A 59 4.90 -2.98 -8.02
C ARG A 59 4.75 -4.26 -8.85
N GLN A 60 3.83 -5.14 -8.46
CA GLN A 60 3.57 -6.38 -9.19
C GLN A 60 2.89 -6.10 -10.54
N MET A 61 1.94 -5.17 -10.57
CA MET A 61 1.22 -4.78 -11.78
C MET A 61 2.12 -4.08 -12.80
N LEU A 62 3.18 -3.41 -12.34
CA LEU A 62 4.13 -2.69 -13.19
C LEU A 62 5.25 -3.58 -13.76
N LEU A 63 5.40 -4.85 -13.31
CA LEU A 63 6.45 -5.74 -13.81
C LEU A 63 6.49 -5.86 -15.35
N PRO A 64 5.36 -6.01 -16.07
CA PRO A 64 5.38 -6.09 -17.53
C PRO A 64 5.84 -4.80 -18.22
N LEU A 65 5.75 -3.65 -17.54
CA LEU A 65 6.23 -2.37 -18.08
C LEU A 65 7.74 -2.31 -18.27
N LYS A 66 8.50 -3.18 -17.61
CA LYS A 66 9.94 -3.36 -17.92
C LYS A 66 10.16 -3.76 -19.39
N MET A 67 9.17 -4.42 -19.99
CA MET A 67 9.13 -4.78 -21.42
C MET A 67 8.34 -3.78 -22.27
N LYS A 68 8.01 -2.60 -21.72
CA LYS A 68 7.17 -1.58 -22.37
C LYS A 68 5.75 -2.07 -22.72
N LEU A 69 5.25 -3.06 -21.99
CA LEU A 69 3.90 -3.61 -22.14
C LEU A 69 3.14 -3.47 -20.83
N ALA A 70 1.86 -3.09 -20.90
CA ALA A 70 0.99 -3.07 -19.73
C ALA A 70 0.05 -4.28 -19.76
N ALA A 71 -0.13 -4.94 -18.62
CA ALA A 71 -0.91 -6.17 -18.53
C ALA A 71 -2.36 -5.91 -18.11
N VAL A 72 -3.30 -6.32 -18.95
CA VAL A 72 -4.73 -6.37 -18.62
C VAL A 72 -5.06 -7.76 -18.08
N ILE A 73 -5.63 -7.84 -16.89
CA ILE A 73 -6.14 -9.08 -16.32
C ILE A 73 -7.53 -9.33 -16.88
N ALA A 74 -7.69 -10.42 -17.65
CA ALA A 74 -8.99 -10.74 -18.25
C ALA A 74 -10.10 -10.94 -17.20
N PRO A 75 -11.33 -10.45 -17.46
CA PRO A 75 -11.82 -9.85 -18.72
C PRO A 75 -11.46 -8.36 -18.88
N GLY A 76 -10.89 -7.70 -17.87
CA GLY A 76 -10.57 -6.29 -17.87
C GLY A 76 -11.76 -5.37 -17.53
N THR A 77 -12.98 -5.87 -17.63
CA THR A 77 -14.21 -5.14 -17.32
C THR A 77 -14.57 -5.13 -15.83
N GLN A 78 -13.89 -5.97 -15.03
CA GLN A 78 -14.13 -6.03 -13.59
C GLN A 78 -13.83 -4.68 -12.94
N PRO A 79 -14.67 -4.25 -11.98
CA PRO A 79 -14.42 -3.06 -11.19
C PRO A 79 -13.07 -3.16 -10.46
N PHE A 80 -12.37 -2.04 -10.35
CA PHE A 80 -11.08 -1.94 -9.70
C PHE A 80 -11.18 -0.90 -8.58
N PRO A 81 -11.72 -1.28 -7.40
CA PRO A 81 -11.80 -0.39 -6.25
C PRO A 81 -10.39 -0.16 -5.68
N TRP A 82 -9.95 1.07 -5.67
CA TRP A 82 -8.59 1.44 -5.28
C TRP A 82 -8.58 2.65 -4.35
N ILE A 83 -7.47 2.87 -3.69
CA ILE A 83 -7.16 4.10 -2.96
C ILE A 83 -5.66 4.33 -3.01
N SER A 84 -5.21 5.59 -3.10
CA SER A 84 -3.78 5.89 -2.94
C SER A 84 -3.35 5.72 -1.48
N ILE A 85 -2.10 5.34 -1.27
CA ILE A 85 -1.51 5.26 0.08
C ILE A 85 -1.59 6.63 0.78
N HIS A 86 -1.45 7.72 0.04
CA HIS A 86 -1.53 9.08 0.56
C HIS A 86 -2.94 9.37 1.11
N ASP A 87 -3.99 9.16 0.30
CA ASP A 87 -5.36 9.39 0.76
C ASP A 87 -5.79 8.36 1.81
N LEU A 88 -5.26 7.14 1.78
CA LEU A 88 -5.48 6.16 2.84
C LEU A 88 -4.99 6.69 4.20
N CYS A 89 -3.76 7.17 4.27
CA CYS A 89 -3.20 7.71 5.51
C CYS A 89 -3.99 8.94 6.00
N ARG A 90 -4.35 9.85 5.09
CA ARG A 90 -5.16 11.03 5.39
C ARG A 90 -6.56 10.65 5.89
N ALA A 91 -7.20 9.66 5.24
CA ALA A 91 -8.51 9.18 5.65
C ALA A 91 -8.48 8.54 7.05
N MET A 92 -7.44 7.76 7.35
CA MET A 92 -7.25 7.19 8.69
C MET A 92 -7.08 8.29 9.75
N GLN A 93 -6.25 9.31 9.48
CA GLN A 93 -6.10 10.46 10.38
C GLN A 93 -7.42 11.21 10.57
N PHE A 94 -8.16 11.43 9.48
CA PHE A 94 -9.46 12.09 9.51
C PHE A 94 -10.49 11.32 10.36
N ILE A 95 -10.55 9.99 10.20
CA ILE A 95 -11.43 9.11 10.98
C ILE A 95 -11.06 9.14 12.47
N ILE A 96 -9.77 9.09 12.78
CA ILE A 96 -9.29 9.15 14.17
C ILE A 96 -9.68 10.48 14.81
N GLY A 97 -9.48 11.59 14.11
CA GLY A 97 -9.78 12.94 14.59
C GLY A 97 -11.27 13.28 14.65
N ASN A 98 -12.09 12.65 13.81
CA ASN A 98 -13.53 12.90 13.76
C ASN A 98 -14.32 11.89 14.58
N LYS A 99 -14.71 12.28 15.79
CA LYS A 99 -15.43 11.42 16.76
C LYS A 99 -16.83 11.01 16.31
N SER A 100 -17.43 11.69 15.33
CA SER A 100 -18.77 11.35 14.81
C SER A 100 -18.76 10.17 13.83
N ILE A 101 -17.59 9.77 13.33
CA ILE A 101 -17.47 8.62 12.42
C ILE A 101 -17.37 7.34 13.25
N GLU A 102 -18.34 6.44 13.09
CA GLU A 102 -18.39 5.13 13.74
C GLU A 102 -18.95 4.07 12.78
N GLY A 103 -18.76 2.79 13.10
CA GLY A 103 -19.22 1.68 12.27
C GLY A 103 -18.37 1.49 10.99
N VAL A 104 -19.00 1.03 9.90
CA VAL A 104 -18.28 0.67 8.67
C VAL A 104 -17.94 1.91 7.83
N VAL A 105 -16.71 1.96 7.33
CA VAL A 105 -16.21 3.01 6.40
C VAL A 105 -15.43 2.36 5.26
N ASN A 106 -15.82 2.64 4.03
CA ASN A 106 -15.11 2.19 2.84
C ASN A 106 -13.95 3.15 2.52
N LEU A 107 -12.74 2.63 2.52
CA LEU A 107 -11.53 3.36 2.13
C LEU A 107 -11.19 3.04 0.68
N VAL A 108 -11.94 3.66 -0.23
CA VAL A 108 -11.78 3.59 -1.68
C VAL A 108 -11.82 4.98 -2.29
N SER A 109 -11.13 5.18 -3.40
CA SER A 109 -11.23 6.44 -4.17
C SER A 109 -12.62 6.58 -4.80
N PRO A 110 -13.19 7.79 -4.90
CA PRO A 110 -14.46 8.02 -5.57
C PRO A 110 -14.39 7.79 -7.08
N GLY A 111 -13.20 7.87 -7.68
CA GLY A 111 -12.96 7.62 -9.10
C GLY A 111 -13.08 6.15 -9.45
N ARG A 112 -14.29 5.75 -9.80
CA ARG A 112 -14.62 4.38 -10.22
C ARG A 112 -13.98 4.07 -11.56
N LEU A 113 -13.30 2.95 -11.66
CA LEU A 113 -12.72 2.48 -12.92
C LEU A 113 -12.69 0.96 -13.00
N THR A 114 -12.51 0.46 -14.22
CA THR A 114 -12.28 -0.96 -14.47
C THR A 114 -10.79 -1.27 -14.46
N GLN A 115 -10.44 -2.54 -14.33
CA GLN A 115 -9.06 -2.99 -14.40
C GLN A 115 -8.40 -2.59 -15.75
N HIS A 116 -9.16 -2.68 -16.85
CA HIS A 116 -8.68 -2.23 -18.16
C HIS A 116 -8.42 -0.72 -18.20
N ALA A 117 -9.32 0.09 -17.63
CA ALA A 117 -9.15 1.54 -17.56
C ALA A 117 -7.92 1.92 -16.72
N PHE A 118 -7.71 1.24 -15.58
CA PHE A 118 -6.50 1.38 -14.77
C PHE A 118 -5.23 1.07 -15.59
N THR A 119 -5.20 -0.10 -16.25
CA THR A 119 -4.04 -0.52 -17.04
C THR A 119 -3.75 0.47 -18.17
N ARG A 120 -4.77 1.00 -18.86
CA ARG A 120 -4.59 2.02 -19.91
C ARG A 120 -4.03 3.33 -19.36
N ALA A 121 -4.52 3.80 -18.20
CA ALA A 121 -4.00 5.00 -17.57
C ALA A 121 -2.51 4.85 -17.23
N VAL A 122 -2.14 3.71 -16.63
CA VAL A 122 -0.75 3.37 -16.31
C VAL A 122 0.10 3.24 -17.57
N ALA A 123 -0.39 2.54 -18.61
CA ALA A 123 0.30 2.40 -19.89
C ALA A 123 0.64 3.77 -20.51
N LYS A 124 -0.34 4.68 -20.48
CA LYS A 124 -0.15 6.06 -20.96
C LYS A 124 0.89 6.82 -20.12
N ALA A 125 0.79 6.76 -18.80
CA ALA A 125 1.72 7.45 -17.90
C ALA A 125 3.16 6.92 -18.02
N CYS A 126 3.33 5.62 -18.23
CA CYS A 126 4.64 4.97 -18.37
C CYS A 126 5.12 4.85 -19.82
N HIS A 127 4.44 5.48 -20.78
CA HIS A 127 4.81 5.43 -22.21
C HIS A 127 4.99 3.99 -22.72
N ALA A 128 4.09 3.08 -22.33
CA ALA A 128 4.09 1.71 -22.82
C ALA A 128 3.72 1.65 -24.32
N TRP A 129 4.30 0.71 -25.04
CA TRP A 129 4.02 0.52 -26.47
C TRP A 129 2.65 -0.09 -26.74
N GLY A 130 2.08 -0.79 -25.74
CA GLY A 130 0.78 -1.42 -25.85
C GLY A 130 0.35 -2.15 -24.60
N THR A 131 -0.81 -2.80 -24.71
CA THR A 131 -1.37 -3.64 -23.65
C THR A 131 -1.44 -5.09 -24.10
N VAL A 132 -1.17 -6.00 -23.18
CA VAL A 132 -1.33 -7.45 -23.38
C VAL A 132 -2.39 -7.97 -22.40
N THR A 133 -3.30 -8.78 -22.87
CA THR A 133 -4.31 -9.39 -22.00
C THR A 133 -3.82 -10.73 -21.50
N ILE A 134 -3.74 -10.88 -20.18
CA ILE A 134 -3.37 -12.14 -19.53
C ILE A 134 -4.64 -12.90 -19.21
N PRO A 135 -4.83 -14.11 -19.77
CA PRO A 135 -6.02 -14.94 -19.54
C PRO A 135 -6.17 -15.34 -18.06
N ARG A 136 -7.41 -15.51 -17.60
CA ARG A 136 -7.72 -15.93 -16.22
C ARG A 136 -7.06 -17.24 -15.80
N PHE A 137 -6.94 -18.18 -16.72
CA PHE A 137 -6.35 -19.49 -16.38
C PHE A 137 -4.89 -19.38 -15.93
N CYS A 138 -4.12 -18.41 -16.45
CA CYS A 138 -2.74 -18.18 -16.01
C CYS A 138 -2.67 -17.82 -14.52
N PHE A 139 -3.62 -17.03 -14.05
CA PHE A 139 -3.69 -16.68 -12.62
C PHE A 139 -4.17 -17.85 -11.78
N ARG A 140 -5.12 -18.64 -12.30
CA ARG A 140 -5.64 -19.83 -11.61
C ARG A 140 -4.55 -20.89 -11.42
N THR A 141 -3.66 -21.08 -12.38
CA THR A 141 -2.54 -22.02 -12.25
C THR A 141 -1.47 -21.56 -11.28
N LEU A 142 -1.26 -20.24 -11.15
CA LEU A 142 -0.24 -19.65 -10.26
C LEU A 142 -0.73 -19.47 -8.83
N TYR A 143 -1.99 -19.06 -8.65
CA TYR A 143 -2.54 -18.62 -7.37
C TYR A 143 -3.71 -19.48 -6.87
N GLY A 144 -4.08 -20.52 -7.60
CA GLY A 144 -5.22 -21.40 -7.25
C GLY A 144 -6.52 -20.61 -7.09
N GLU A 145 -7.25 -20.87 -6.01
CA GLU A 145 -8.51 -20.14 -5.69
C GLU A 145 -8.30 -18.65 -5.39
N GLY A 146 -7.10 -18.27 -4.94
CA GLY A 146 -6.73 -16.86 -4.74
C GLY A 146 -6.74 -16.02 -6.02
N ALA A 147 -6.72 -16.65 -7.21
CA ALA A 147 -6.85 -15.96 -8.50
C ALA A 147 -8.20 -15.24 -8.64
N ALA A 148 -9.25 -15.70 -7.96
CA ALA A 148 -10.55 -15.03 -7.95
C ALA A 148 -10.44 -13.60 -7.48
N PHE A 149 -9.59 -13.32 -6.49
CA PHE A 149 -9.36 -11.97 -5.96
C PHE A 149 -8.83 -10.98 -7.03
N LEU A 150 -8.04 -11.47 -7.97
CA LEU A 150 -7.47 -10.65 -9.06
C LEU A 150 -8.41 -10.52 -10.27
N THR A 151 -9.24 -11.54 -10.49
CA THR A 151 -10.06 -11.66 -11.71
C THR A 151 -11.51 -11.24 -11.52
N THR A 152 -11.94 -11.01 -10.28
CA THR A 152 -13.24 -10.44 -9.93
C THR A 152 -13.04 -9.11 -9.23
N GLY A 153 -13.99 -8.22 -9.35
CA GLY A 153 -13.95 -6.91 -8.71
C GLY A 153 -15.28 -6.60 -8.03
N GLN A 154 -15.26 -5.64 -7.13
CA GLN A 154 -16.43 -5.13 -6.46
C GLN A 154 -16.54 -3.64 -6.74
N ASP A 155 -17.69 -3.19 -7.16
CA ASP A 155 -17.93 -1.77 -7.40
C ASP A 155 -18.37 -1.11 -6.08
N VAL A 156 -17.45 -0.37 -5.47
CA VAL A 156 -17.62 0.17 -4.12
C VAL A 156 -17.45 1.67 -4.11
N LYS A 157 -18.30 2.35 -3.34
CA LYS A 157 -18.27 3.81 -3.12
C LYS A 157 -17.86 4.14 -1.69
N PRO A 158 -17.12 5.25 -1.47
CA PRO A 158 -16.76 5.77 -0.15
C PRO A 158 -17.82 6.75 0.35
N THR A 159 -19.10 6.34 0.40
CA THR A 159 -20.23 7.25 0.64
C THR A 159 -20.11 7.94 1.97
N ARG A 160 -19.89 7.18 3.06
CA ARG A 160 -19.79 7.73 4.42
C ARG A 160 -18.60 8.69 4.57
N LEU A 161 -17.45 8.35 4.00
CA LEU A 161 -16.26 9.19 4.08
C LEU A 161 -16.49 10.54 3.37
N THR A 162 -17.13 10.49 2.20
CA THR A 162 -17.48 11.68 1.42
C THR A 162 -18.51 12.55 2.15
N GLU A 163 -19.56 11.95 2.67
CA GLU A 163 -20.61 12.65 3.45
C GLU A 163 -20.06 13.28 4.73
N SER A 164 -19.06 12.64 5.35
CA SER A 164 -18.36 13.19 6.52
C SER A 164 -17.45 14.39 6.19
N GLY A 165 -17.35 14.78 4.91
CA GLY A 165 -16.58 15.96 4.48
C GLY A 165 -15.11 15.68 4.15
N PHE A 166 -14.69 14.40 4.08
CA PHE A 166 -13.34 14.07 3.63
C PHE A 166 -13.14 14.46 2.16
N ARG A 167 -12.02 15.12 1.88
CA ARG A 167 -11.64 15.52 0.52
C ARG A 167 -10.46 14.69 0.04
N PHE A 168 -10.70 13.90 -1.02
CA PHE A 168 -9.66 13.12 -1.68
C PHE A 168 -8.72 14.04 -2.46
N THR A 169 -7.43 13.77 -2.37
CA THR A 169 -6.40 14.40 -3.20
C THR A 169 -6.24 13.62 -4.51
N ASP A 170 -6.30 12.29 -4.41
CA ASP A 170 -6.23 11.36 -5.52
C ASP A 170 -7.62 10.81 -5.86
N ALA A 171 -8.54 11.71 -6.19
CA ALA A 171 -9.91 11.31 -6.52
C ALA A 171 -10.00 10.48 -7.81
N THR A 172 -9.05 10.65 -8.74
CA THR A 172 -8.97 9.89 -10.00
C THR A 172 -7.58 9.27 -10.18
N ILE A 173 -7.50 8.23 -11.00
CA ILE A 173 -6.24 7.55 -11.27
C ILE A 173 -5.22 8.46 -11.95
N GLU A 174 -5.68 9.40 -12.77
CA GLU A 174 -4.82 10.37 -13.44
C GLU A 174 -4.21 11.35 -12.43
N GLN A 175 -4.96 11.75 -11.38
CA GLN A 175 -4.43 12.58 -10.30
C GLN A 175 -3.34 11.81 -9.54
N PHE A 176 -3.60 10.56 -9.15
CA PHE A 176 -2.63 9.71 -8.51
C PHE A 176 -1.36 9.55 -9.36
N LEU A 177 -1.49 9.23 -10.65
CA LEU A 177 -0.34 9.02 -11.53
C LEU A 177 0.47 10.30 -11.79
N ARG A 178 -0.13 11.50 -11.67
CA ARG A 178 0.62 12.77 -11.73
C ARG A 178 1.41 13.03 -10.46
N GLN A 179 0.91 12.62 -9.30
CA GLN A 179 1.59 12.78 -8.01
C GLN A 179 2.71 11.76 -7.79
N THR A 180 2.81 10.72 -8.62
CA THR A 180 3.98 9.81 -8.67
C THR A 180 5.24 10.49 -9.22
N ASP A 181 5.18 11.78 -9.50
CA ASP A 181 6.38 12.59 -9.57
C ASP A 181 7.04 12.55 -8.19
N HIS A 182 8.26 12.05 -8.13
CA HIS A 182 9.03 11.71 -6.93
C HIS A 182 9.35 12.94 -6.05
N THR A 183 8.35 13.76 -5.74
CA THR A 183 8.49 14.88 -4.83
C THR A 183 8.64 14.35 -3.43
N THR A 184 9.86 14.40 -2.94
CA THR A 184 10.20 14.17 -1.55
C THR A 184 9.77 15.37 -0.71
N ILE A 185 9.82 15.23 0.61
CA ILE A 185 9.63 16.36 1.51
C ILE A 185 10.52 17.52 1.10
N GLY A 186 9.95 18.73 1.02
CA GLY A 186 10.66 19.93 0.56
C GLY A 186 11.78 20.39 1.49
N GLN A 187 11.77 19.97 2.76
CA GLN A 187 12.81 20.23 3.75
C GLN A 187 13.00 19.01 4.65
N LEU A 188 14.24 18.55 4.77
CA LEU A 188 14.65 17.52 5.73
C LEU A 188 15.73 18.14 6.64
N ASP A 189 15.40 18.33 7.91
CA ASP A 189 16.41 18.63 8.91
C ASP A 189 17.13 17.33 9.30
N LEU A 190 18.25 17.06 8.65
CA LEU A 190 19.06 15.88 8.91
C LEU A 190 19.47 15.76 10.37
N SER A 191 19.75 16.88 11.06
CA SER A 191 20.18 16.86 12.46
C SER A 191 19.08 16.32 13.37
N ARG A 192 17.83 16.68 13.10
CA ARG A 192 16.66 16.18 13.85
C ARG A 192 16.29 14.74 13.46
N TYR A 193 16.68 14.30 12.26
CA TYR A 193 16.42 12.94 11.79
C TYR A 193 17.43 11.92 12.37
N MET A 194 18.57 12.40 12.87
CA MET A 194 19.59 11.52 13.48
C MET A 194 19.06 10.85 14.75
N GLY A 195 19.70 9.75 15.13
CA GLY A 195 19.34 9.00 16.32
C GLY A 195 18.80 7.60 16.00
N ARG A 196 18.16 7.00 17.00
CA ARG A 196 17.61 5.65 16.90
C ARG A 196 16.12 5.68 16.67
N TRP A 197 15.69 4.97 15.64
CA TRP A 197 14.30 4.75 15.27
C TRP A 197 13.92 3.30 15.52
N TYR A 198 12.73 3.10 16.06
CA TYR A 198 12.16 1.78 16.28
C TYR A 198 11.11 1.49 15.23
N GLU A 199 11.21 0.33 14.60
CA GLU A 199 10.20 -0.12 13.66
C GLU A 199 8.95 -0.57 14.41
N ILE A 200 7.81 0.05 14.10
CA ILE A 200 6.51 -0.29 14.68
C ILE A 200 5.78 -1.30 13.78
N ALA A 201 5.92 -1.14 12.46
CA ALA A 201 5.30 -2.02 11.46
C ALA A 201 6.06 -1.93 10.13
N ARG A 202 6.10 -3.02 9.39
CA ARG A 202 6.64 -3.08 8.02
C ARG A 202 5.87 -4.05 7.15
N PHE A 203 6.01 -3.89 5.83
CA PHE A 203 5.72 -4.99 4.90
C PHE A 203 6.92 -5.95 4.88
N ASP A 204 6.65 -7.26 5.02
CA ASP A 204 7.73 -8.27 5.05
C ASP A 204 8.48 -8.30 3.72
N HIS A 205 9.77 -8.10 3.75
CA HIS A 205 10.64 -8.18 2.58
C HIS A 205 11.89 -9.03 2.87
N LEU A 206 12.53 -9.50 1.79
CA LEU A 206 13.54 -10.56 1.86
C LEU A 206 14.70 -10.30 2.83
N PHE A 207 15.14 -9.03 2.97
CA PHE A 207 16.31 -8.69 3.78
C PHE A 207 16.04 -8.64 5.28
N GLU A 208 14.79 -8.45 5.70
CA GLU A 208 14.40 -8.32 7.11
C GLU A 208 13.39 -9.39 7.54
N ARG A 209 13.13 -10.36 6.65
CA ARG A 209 12.19 -11.46 6.95
C ARG A 209 12.61 -12.22 8.19
N GLY A 210 11.66 -12.36 9.12
CA GLY A 210 11.89 -13.08 10.39
C GLY A 210 12.72 -12.30 11.41
N LEU A 211 12.96 -10.99 11.22
CA LEU A 211 13.55 -10.13 12.24
C LEU A 211 12.47 -9.56 13.15
N SER A 212 12.76 -9.49 14.43
CA SER A 212 11.96 -8.83 15.46
C SER A 212 12.76 -7.69 16.13
N ASN A 213 12.05 -6.76 16.77
CA ASN A 213 12.65 -5.61 17.46
C ASN A 213 13.65 -4.83 16.58
N VAL A 214 13.25 -4.58 15.34
CA VAL A 214 14.11 -3.91 14.36
C VAL A 214 14.28 -2.44 14.71
N THR A 215 15.52 -1.99 14.63
CA THR A 215 15.90 -0.60 14.84
C THR A 215 16.78 -0.10 13.70
N ALA A 216 16.63 1.19 13.36
CA ALA A 216 17.51 1.91 12.46
C ALA A 216 18.19 3.06 13.22
N THR A 217 19.51 3.12 13.21
CA THR A 217 20.27 4.21 13.84
C THR A 217 20.98 5.01 12.75
N TYR A 218 20.73 6.30 12.75
CA TYR A 218 21.32 7.24 11.80
C TYR A 218 22.32 8.13 12.52
N THR A 219 23.51 8.30 11.94
CA THR A 219 24.57 9.15 12.47
C THR A 219 25.16 10.00 11.36
N LEU A 220 25.12 11.30 11.52
CA LEU A 220 25.74 12.23 10.57
C LEU A 220 27.28 12.13 10.71
N LEU A 221 27.94 11.93 9.59
CA LEU A 221 29.41 11.84 9.51
C LEU A 221 30.02 13.20 9.17
N PRO A 222 31.29 13.43 9.50
CA PRO A 222 31.98 14.70 9.18
C PRO A 222 32.04 15.03 7.69
N ASP A 223 31.93 14.01 6.81
CA ASP A 223 31.92 14.16 5.34
C ASP A 223 30.52 14.47 4.79
N GLY A 224 29.54 14.76 5.66
CA GLY A 224 28.15 15.06 5.30
C GLY A 224 27.29 13.83 4.90
N LYS A 225 27.86 12.64 4.94
CA LYS A 225 27.09 11.39 4.73
C LYS A 225 26.45 10.95 6.03
N VAL A 226 25.46 10.06 5.91
CA VAL A 226 24.79 9.47 7.05
C VAL A 226 25.18 8.00 7.16
N ARG A 227 25.70 7.61 8.32
CA ARG A 227 25.84 6.20 8.66
C ARG A 227 24.49 5.65 9.05
N VAL A 228 24.08 4.57 8.38
CA VAL A 228 22.84 3.85 8.64
C VAL A 228 23.19 2.51 9.27
N GLU A 229 22.63 2.23 10.42
CA GLU A 229 22.82 0.96 11.11
C GLU A 229 21.45 0.33 11.39
N ASN A 230 21.12 -0.72 10.66
CA ASN A 230 19.92 -1.51 10.88
C ASN A 230 20.29 -2.72 11.76
N ALA A 231 19.48 -2.96 12.78
CA ALA A 231 19.69 -4.08 13.71
C ALA A 231 18.35 -4.72 14.10
N GLY A 232 18.39 -6.01 14.41
CA GLY A 232 17.21 -6.77 14.83
C GLY A 232 17.59 -8.16 15.32
N TYR A 233 16.62 -8.88 15.85
CA TYR A 233 16.80 -10.25 16.31
C TYR A 233 16.11 -11.20 15.36
N GLN A 234 16.80 -12.24 14.93
CA GLN A 234 16.24 -13.34 14.16
C GLN A 234 16.07 -14.54 15.05
N THR A 235 14.84 -15.05 15.19
CA THR A 235 14.56 -16.28 15.93
C THR A 235 15.20 -17.47 15.21
N GLY A 236 16.09 -18.17 15.92
CA GLY A 236 16.75 -19.38 15.43
C GLY A 236 15.86 -20.60 15.52
N LYS A 237 16.26 -21.71 14.87
CA LYS A 237 15.53 -22.99 14.87
C LYS A 237 15.31 -23.63 16.25
N ASN A 238 15.98 -23.15 17.30
CA ASN A 238 15.92 -23.67 18.67
C ASN A 238 15.57 -22.57 19.69
N ASP A 239 14.71 -21.61 19.33
CA ASP A 239 14.34 -20.43 20.14
C ASP A 239 15.52 -19.57 20.64
N ASN A 240 16.69 -19.72 20.05
CA ASN A 240 17.82 -18.84 20.32
C ASN A 240 17.77 -17.66 19.34
N ASP A 241 17.52 -16.47 19.87
CA ASP A 241 17.57 -15.24 19.09
C ASP A 241 18.99 -14.86 18.70
N HIS A 242 19.23 -14.68 17.43
CA HIS A 242 20.50 -14.18 16.90
C HIS A 242 20.39 -12.70 16.56
N PHE A 243 21.24 -11.89 17.19
CA PHE A 243 21.35 -10.47 16.86
C PHE A 243 21.97 -10.30 15.48
N LYS A 244 21.29 -9.60 14.59
CA LYS A 244 21.77 -9.23 13.26
C LYS A 244 21.94 -7.72 13.16
N ARG A 245 22.99 -7.31 12.48
CA ARG A 245 23.33 -5.92 12.27
C ARG A 245 23.87 -5.72 10.86
N ALA A 246 23.36 -4.70 10.17
CA ALA A 246 23.87 -4.26 8.89
C ALA A 246 24.25 -2.77 9.00
N VAL A 247 25.41 -2.42 8.50
CA VAL A 247 25.89 -1.02 8.51
C VAL A 247 26.10 -0.56 7.08
N GLY A 248 25.48 0.54 6.73
CA GLY A 248 25.61 1.17 5.43
C GLY A 248 25.96 2.65 5.53
N ARG A 249 26.16 3.27 4.38
CA ARG A 249 26.35 4.71 4.26
C ARG A 249 25.33 5.26 3.30
N ALA A 250 24.58 6.28 3.74
CA ALA A 250 23.66 7.01 2.91
C ALA A 250 24.24 8.35 2.51
N LYS A 251 23.89 8.80 1.30
CA LYS A 251 24.19 10.14 0.81
C LYS A 251 22.94 10.76 0.21
N MET A 252 22.85 12.07 0.24
CA MET A 252 21.86 12.86 -0.46
C MET A 252 22.39 13.16 -1.85
N PRO A 253 21.88 12.52 -2.92
CA PRO A 253 22.41 12.73 -4.28
C PRO A 253 22.03 14.08 -4.85
N ASP A 254 20.92 14.66 -4.39
CA ASP A 254 20.36 15.91 -4.87
C ASP A 254 19.85 16.74 -3.70
N THR A 255 20.48 17.90 -3.49
CA THR A 255 20.13 18.82 -2.39
C THR A 255 18.78 19.52 -2.62
N THR A 256 18.27 19.52 -3.84
CA THR A 256 16.92 20.04 -4.16
C THR A 256 15.81 19.07 -3.79
N GLN A 257 16.17 17.79 -3.52
CA GLN A 257 15.27 16.73 -3.08
C GLN A 257 15.77 16.12 -1.76
N PRO A 258 15.73 16.86 -0.64
CA PRO A 258 16.40 16.49 0.61
C PRO A 258 15.86 15.21 1.26
N GLY A 259 14.64 14.82 0.94
CA GLY A 259 14.05 13.55 1.41
C GLY A 259 14.52 12.32 0.63
N LYS A 260 15.33 12.49 -0.44
CA LYS A 260 15.80 11.39 -1.27
C LYS A 260 17.22 11.00 -0.87
N LEU A 261 17.35 9.87 -0.20
CA LEU A 261 18.64 9.32 0.19
C LEU A 261 18.97 8.11 -0.68
N LYS A 262 20.25 7.87 -0.90
CA LYS A 262 20.76 6.62 -1.47
C LYS A 262 21.65 5.94 -0.47
N VAL A 263 21.39 4.68 -0.17
CA VAL A 263 22.16 3.89 0.79
C VAL A 263 22.95 2.78 0.11
N ALA A 264 24.17 2.55 0.57
CA ALA A 264 24.98 1.42 0.20
C ALA A 264 25.32 0.59 1.44
N PHE A 265 24.90 -0.66 1.46
CA PHE A 265 25.29 -1.66 2.47
C PHE A 265 26.45 -2.54 2.00
N PHE A 266 26.68 -2.60 0.67
CA PHE A 266 27.77 -3.38 0.06
C PHE A 266 28.53 -2.52 -0.95
N LEU A 267 29.83 -2.38 -0.74
CA LEU A 267 30.76 -1.69 -1.64
C LEU A 267 30.22 -0.33 -2.13
N TRP A 268 30.15 -0.13 -3.45
CA TRP A 268 29.79 1.13 -4.08
C TRP A 268 28.36 1.13 -4.69
N PHE A 269 27.59 0.08 -4.47
CA PHE A 269 26.23 -0.02 -5.01
C PHE A 269 25.24 0.73 -4.10
N TYR A 270 24.84 1.92 -4.55
CA TYR A 270 23.85 2.74 -3.90
C TYR A 270 22.45 2.42 -4.45
N ALA A 271 21.51 2.10 -3.59
CA ALA A 271 20.09 1.96 -3.90
C ALA A 271 19.29 3.12 -3.29
N ASP A 272 18.11 3.38 -3.85
CA ASP A 272 17.16 4.34 -3.26
C ASP A 272 16.69 3.83 -1.90
N TYR A 273 16.59 4.78 -0.95
CA TYR A 273 16.29 4.51 0.47
C TYR A 273 15.17 5.42 0.95
#